data_7de8a7b6e5137e5ea39bd009bb9c6f8d
#
_entry.id   7de8a7b6e5137e5ea39bd009bb9c6f8d
#
_cell.length_a   1.000
_cell.length_b   1.000
_cell.length_c   1.000
_cell.angle_alpha   90.00
_cell.angle_beta   90.00
_cell.angle_gamma   90.00
#
_symmetry.space_group_name_H-M   'P 1'
#
loop_
_entity.id
_entity.type
_entity.pdbx_description
1 polymer ?
#
loop_
_entity_poly.entity_id
_entity_poly.type
_entity_poly.pdbx_seq_one_letter_code
_entity_poly.pdbx_strand_id
1 'polypeptide(L)'
;MMNTVVVMGGSFNPPTRAHFQLMEAAIEAVDACHGIFVPTAHDYVAKKMKRQKCPQDTLSESIRLAMLESFCKTDGRFSVSRVQMLKTERGYDYEMLEEIQAELPDTKIYFVTGSDKLYILPRWHRIDELLGRFRILVAKRGEDDLEKIREIQPYLAEHWDRFTVFDVPDEISAISSSAFRERIHEMDKSARELVTPEVWEIMRSSGKLPWNSITDFHEEQYRFLSNFYEARIEYGGLVYGSNEAAFQAQKCITEEEKIQFTEYGPGKSKGIGRRVQLRPDWETVKVGLMEEIVRAKFMQHPELAAKLLATGDKVLVEGNRWGDTCWGVDMRTGQGENHLGKILMKIREELREGQNG
;
A
#
# COMPACT_ATOMS: atom_id res chain seq x y z
N MET A 1 -38.72 -6.74 5.10
CA MET A 1 -37.69 -7.70 5.56
C MET A 1 -36.50 -6.92 6.05
N MET A 2 -35.89 -7.33 7.15
CA MET A 2 -34.69 -6.69 7.68
C MET A 2 -33.54 -6.96 6.70
N ASN A 3 -32.80 -5.93 6.29
CA ASN A 3 -31.64 -6.11 5.41
C ASN A 3 -30.57 -6.92 6.15
N THR A 4 -29.90 -7.82 5.43
CA THR A 4 -28.78 -8.60 5.97
C THR A 4 -27.49 -8.15 5.29
N VAL A 5 -26.45 -7.91 6.09
CA VAL A 5 -25.13 -7.47 5.63
C VAL A 5 -24.05 -8.36 6.22
N VAL A 6 -23.03 -8.65 5.42
CA VAL A 6 -21.84 -9.40 5.83
C VAL A 6 -20.67 -8.44 6.00
N VAL A 7 -19.96 -8.53 7.12
CA VAL A 7 -18.79 -7.70 7.42
C VAL A 7 -17.55 -8.58 7.53
N MET A 8 -16.48 -8.24 6.85
CA MET A 8 -15.20 -8.94 6.89
C MET A 8 -14.07 -7.98 7.25
N GLY A 9 -13.53 -8.14 8.46
CA GLY A 9 -12.33 -7.44 8.91
C GLY A 9 -11.04 -8.12 8.45
N GLY A 10 -10.00 -7.35 8.15
CA GLY A 10 -8.73 -7.96 7.76
C GLY A 10 -7.59 -6.99 7.49
N SER A 11 -6.37 -7.53 7.47
CA SER A 11 -5.18 -6.75 7.10
C SER A 11 -5.16 -6.39 5.61
N PHE A 12 -5.67 -7.27 4.76
CA PHE A 12 -5.66 -7.14 3.29
C PHE A 12 -4.30 -6.65 2.76
N ASN A 13 -3.25 -7.40 3.07
CA ASN A 13 -1.86 -7.01 2.81
C ASN A 13 -1.09 -8.02 1.92
N PRO A 14 -1.42 -8.12 0.62
CA PRO A 14 -2.55 -7.52 -0.10
C PRO A 14 -3.87 -8.30 0.09
N PRO A 15 -5.02 -7.78 -0.36
CA PRO A 15 -6.21 -8.59 -0.57
C PRO A 15 -5.93 -9.61 -1.68
N THR A 16 -6.46 -10.82 -1.53
CA THR A 16 -6.28 -11.91 -2.48
C THR A 16 -7.63 -12.36 -3.04
N ARG A 17 -7.61 -13.14 -4.11
CA ARG A 17 -8.83 -13.75 -4.68
C ARG A 17 -9.65 -14.48 -3.62
N ALA A 18 -8.97 -15.15 -2.67
CA ALA A 18 -9.65 -15.83 -1.58
C ALA A 18 -10.49 -14.91 -0.69
N HIS A 19 -10.05 -13.68 -0.42
CA HIS A 19 -10.86 -12.74 0.36
C HIS A 19 -12.15 -12.35 -0.36
N PHE A 20 -12.08 -12.18 -1.67
CA PHE A 20 -13.24 -11.80 -2.46
C PHE A 20 -14.22 -12.96 -2.62
N GLN A 21 -13.73 -14.14 -2.99
CA GLN A 21 -14.54 -15.35 -3.13
C GLN A 21 -15.13 -15.78 -1.78
N LEU A 22 -14.40 -15.58 -0.67
CA LEU A 22 -14.91 -15.82 0.67
C LEU A 22 -16.07 -14.88 1.02
N MET A 23 -15.99 -13.60 0.62
CA MET A 23 -17.08 -12.65 0.83
C MET A 23 -18.30 -13.01 -0.02
N GLU A 24 -18.11 -13.43 -1.27
CA GLU A 24 -19.19 -13.91 -2.14
C GLU A 24 -19.91 -15.12 -1.52
N ALA A 25 -19.17 -16.14 -1.13
CA ALA A 25 -19.73 -17.31 -0.46
C ALA A 25 -20.43 -16.98 0.86
N ALA A 26 -19.89 -16.02 1.61
CA ALA A 26 -20.48 -15.55 2.85
C ALA A 26 -21.83 -14.84 2.64
N ILE A 27 -21.94 -14.01 1.59
CA ILE A 27 -23.20 -13.36 1.20
C ILE A 27 -24.25 -14.40 0.82
N GLU A 28 -23.86 -15.38 0.00
CA GLU A 28 -24.75 -16.44 -0.45
C GLU A 28 -25.24 -17.31 0.72
N ALA A 29 -24.36 -17.63 1.66
CA ALA A 29 -24.69 -18.50 2.80
C ALA A 29 -25.79 -17.94 3.72
N VAL A 30 -26.01 -16.64 3.74
CA VAL A 30 -27.00 -15.99 4.62
C VAL A 30 -28.00 -15.11 3.85
N ASP A 31 -28.03 -15.22 2.53
CA ASP A 31 -28.87 -14.41 1.63
C ASP A 31 -28.74 -12.88 1.95
N ALA A 32 -27.48 -12.44 2.10
CA ALA A 32 -27.21 -11.05 2.41
C ALA A 32 -27.28 -10.18 1.14
N CYS A 33 -27.73 -8.95 1.31
CA CYS A 33 -27.82 -8.02 0.20
C CYS A 33 -26.50 -7.26 -0.06
N HIS A 34 -25.57 -7.27 0.91
CA HIS A 34 -24.34 -6.48 0.81
C HIS A 34 -23.20 -7.04 1.64
N GLY A 35 -21.95 -6.84 1.17
CA GLY A 35 -20.71 -7.19 1.85
C GLY A 35 -19.82 -5.97 2.09
N ILE A 36 -19.31 -5.83 3.31
CA ILE A 36 -18.45 -4.71 3.72
C ILE A 36 -17.07 -5.23 4.11
N PHE A 37 -16.04 -4.82 3.36
CA PHE A 37 -14.65 -5.04 3.76
C PHE A 37 -14.21 -3.94 4.72
N VAL A 38 -13.55 -4.34 5.82
CA VAL A 38 -13.03 -3.40 6.82
C VAL A 38 -11.53 -3.60 6.99
N PRO A 39 -10.69 -2.83 6.28
CA PRO A 39 -9.25 -2.92 6.42
C PRO A 39 -8.79 -2.37 7.78
N THR A 40 -7.92 -3.13 8.47
CA THR A 40 -7.34 -2.72 9.76
C THR A 40 -6.40 -1.53 9.60
N ALA A 41 -6.21 -0.76 10.67
CA ALA A 41 -5.29 0.38 10.73
C ALA A 41 -3.86 -0.01 10.32
N HIS A 42 -3.12 0.96 9.77
CA HIS A 42 -1.74 0.76 9.30
C HIS A 42 -0.82 0.22 10.38
N ASP A 43 -0.88 0.79 11.58
CA ASP A 43 -0.04 0.40 12.72
C ASP A 43 -0.20 -1.07 13.11
N TYR A 44 -1.42 -1.59 13.01
CA TYR A 44 -1.66 -3.01 13.26
C TYR A 44 -0.97 -3.87 12.19
N VAL A 45 -1.09 -3.50 10.92
CA VAL A 45 -0.44 -4.23 9.81
C VAL A 45 1.08 -4.16 9.94
N ALA A 46 1.64 -3.00 10.23
CA ALA A 46 3.08 -2.81 10.43
C ALA A 46 3.61 -3.67 11.60
N LYS A 47 2.90 -3.69 12.74
CA LYS A 47 3.23 -4.55 13.88
C LYS A 47 3.16 -6.04 13.52
N LYS A 48 2.15 -6.44 12.72
CA LYS A 48 2.00 -7.81 12.23
C LYS A 48 3.17 -8.20 11.31
N MET A 49 3.53 -7.36 10.35
CA MET A 49 4.64 -7.61 9.43
C MET A 49 5.98 -7.65 10.17
N LYS A 50 6.18 -6.78 11.17
CA LYS A 50 7.37 -6.84 12.03
C LYS A 50 7.49 -8.16 12.80
N ARG A 51 6.38 -8.68 13.34
CA ARG A 51 6.35 -9.99 14.00
C ARG A 51 6.66 -11.14 13.03
N GLN A 52 6.24 -11.02 11.79
CA GLN A 52 6.53 -11.97 10.71
C GLN A 52 7.93 -11.79 10.10
N LYS A 53 8.76 -10.87 10.63
CA LYS A 53 10.11 -10.54 10.15
C LYS A 53 10.18 -10.02 8.70
N CYS A 54 9.09 -9.46 8.20
CA CYS A 54 8.98 -8.87 6.85
C CYS A 54 8.34 -7.46 6.89
N PRO A 55 8.89 -6.49 7.67
CA PRO A 55 8.30 -5.16 7.82
C PRO A 55 8.21 -4.39 6.48
N GLN A 56 9.11 -4.68 5.52
CA GLN A 56 9.12 -4.10 4.17
C GLN A 56 7.88 -4.46 3.35
N ASP A 57 7.18 -5.52 3.71
CA ASP A 57 5.96 -5.96 3.03
C ASP A 57 4.71 -5.19 3.48
N THR A 58 4.85 -4.26 4.40
CA THR A 58 3.74 -3.44 4.85
C THR A 58 3.27 -2.53 3.72
N LEU A 59 2.06 -2.77 3.23
CA LEU A 59 1.42 -1.87 2.27
C LEU A 59 0.81 -0.69 3.00
N SER A 60 0.91 0.50 2.40
CA SER A 60 0.25 1.70 2.94
C SER A 60 -1.28 1.55 2.93
N GLU A 61 -1.95 2.35 3.75
CA GLU A 61 -3.42 2.37 3.79
C GLU A 61 -4.02 2.70 2.43
N SER A 62 -3.45 3.69 1.73
CA SER A 62 -3.91 4.10 0.41
C SER A 62 -3.82 2.96 -0.63
N ILE A 63 -2.75 2.18 -0.61
CA ILE A 63 -2.59 1.03 -1.52
C ILE A 63 -3.60 -0.06 -1.18
N ARG A 64 -3.76 -0.45 0.09
CA ARG A 64 -4.71 -1.49 0.52
C ARG A 64 -6.15 -1.10 0.22
N LEU A 65 -6.47 0.19 0.45
CA LEU A 65 -7.77 0.74 0.16
C LEU A 65 -8.07 0.72 -1.35
N ALA A 66 -7.14 1.22 -2.18
CA ALA A 66 -7.29 1.21 -3.64
C ALA A 66 -7.52 -0.20 -4.18
N MET A 67 -6.85 -1.22 -3.61
CA MET A 67 -7.04 -2.63 -4.00
C MET A 67 -8.45 -3.15 -3.66
N LEU A 68 -8.97 -2.84 -2.48
CA LEU A 68 -10.32 -3.24 -2.09
C LEU A 68 -11.38 -2.49 -2.91
N GLU A 69 -11.21 -1.17 -3.06
CA GLU A 69 -12.12 -0.34 -3.86
C GLU A 69 -12.13 -0.74 -5.33
N SER A 70 -11.00 -1.22 -5.88
CA SER A 70 -10.96 -1.71 -7.26
C SER A 70 -11.87 -2.93 -7.47
N PHE A 71 -11.91 -3.84 -6.50
CA PHE A 71 -12.83 -4.96 -6.51
C PHE A 71 -14.29 -4.52 -6.35
N CYS A 72 -14.56 -3.65 -5.37
CA CYS A 72 -15.93 -3.16 -5.11
C CYS A 72 -16.54 -2.41 -6.32
N LYS A 73 -15.70 -1.85 -7.21
CA LYS A 73 -16.17 -1.24 -8.47
C LYS A 73 -16.69 -2.24 -9.49
N THR A 74 -16.27 -3.49 -9.42
CA THR A 74 -16.70 -4.53 -10.35
C THR A 74 -18.05 -5.14 -9.97
N ASP A 75 -18.43 -5.03 -8.69
CA ASP A 75 -19.69 -5.56 -8.18
C ASP A 75 -20.26 -4.63 -7.09
N GLY A 76 -21.40 -4.02 -7.38
CA GLY A 76 -22.09 -3.08 -6.46
C GLY A 76 -22.62 -3.70 -5.16
N ARG A 77 -22.54 -5.02 -5.00
CA ARG A 77 -22.86 -5.70 -3.74
C ARG A 77 -21.78 -5.48 -2.67
N PHE A 78 -20.64 -4.90 -3.00
CA PHE A 78 -19.50 -4.75 -2.09
C PHE A 78 -19.15 -3.29 -1.84
N SER A 79 -18.71 -3.01 -0.63
CA SER A 79 -18.15 -1.70 -0.25
C SER A 79 -16.97 -1.86 0.73
N VAL A 80 -16.28 -0.75 0.96
CA VAL A 80 -15.18 -0.68 1.94
C VAL A 80 -15.56 0.34 3.01
N SER A 81 -15.56 -0.08 4.27
CA SER A 81 -15.66 0.82 5.41
C SER A 81 -14.27 1.15 5.95
N ARG A 82 -14.03 2.42 6.27
CA ARG A 82 -12.75 2.93 6.78
C ARG A 82 -12.72 3.07 8.29
N VAL A 83 -13.74 2.59 9.00
CA VAL A 83 -13.91 2.80 10.46
C VAL A 83 -12.69 2.40 11.29
N GLN A 84 -11.97 1.32 10.92
CA GLN A 84 -10.75 0.93 11.62
C GLN A 84 -9.50 1.70 11.17
N MET A 85 -9.46 2.22 9.96
CA MET A 85 -8.32 3.00 9.45
C MET A 85 -8.21 4.37 10.12
N LEU A 86 -9.32 4.93 10.56
CA LEU A 86 -9.38 6.25 11.18
C LEU A 86 -9.00 6.23 12.68
N LYS A 87 -8.78 5.04 13.25
CA LYS A 87 -8.45 4.90 14.68
C LYS A 87 -6.94 4.95 14.92
N THR A 88 -6.54 5.75 15.88
CA THR A 88 -5.16 5.82 16.39
C THR A 88 -4.87 4.74 17.43
N GLU A 89 -5.90 4.16 18.04
CA GLU A 89 -5.81 3.09 19.02
C GLU A 89 -6.18 1.73 18.42
N ARG A 90 -5.94 0.67 19.20
CA ARG A 90 -6.29 -0.68 18.78
C ARG A 90 -7.81 -0.78 18.59
N GLY A 91 -8.27 -0.86 17.33
CA GLY A 91 -9.66 -1.17 17.01
C GLY A 91 -9.94 -2.65 17.28
N TYR A 92 -10.96 -2.94 18.09
CA TYR A 92 -11.44 -4.30 18.28
C TYR A 92 -12.67 -4.55 17.39
N ASP A 93 -12.98 -5.81 17.18
CA ASP A 93 -14.05 -6.22 16.27
C ASP A 93 -15.44 -5.78 16.78
N TYR A 94 -15.63 -5.74 18.10
CA TYR A 94 -16.90 -5.29 18.68
C TYR A 94 -17.18 -3.81 18.35
N GLU A 95 -16.25 -2.91 18.65
CA GLU A 95 -16.40 -1.47 18.41
C GLU A 95 -16.54 -1.15 16.90
N MET A 96 -15.84 -1.92 16.06
CA MET A 96 -15.99 -1.83 14.62
C MET A 96 -17.41 -2.16 14.17
N LEU A 97 -17.98 -3.25 14.68
CA LEU A 97 -19.33 -3.67 14.33
C LEU A 97 -20.39 -2.71 14.90
N GLU A 98 -20.17 -2.12 16.08
CA GLU A 98 -21.04 -1.10 16.63
C GLU A 98 -21.11 0.15 15.76
N GLU A 99 -19.97 0.63 15.25
CA GLU A 99 -19.91 1.78 14.35
C GLU A 99 -20.64 1.48 13.03
N ILE A 100 -20.45 0.31 12.45
CA ILE A 100 -21.17 -0.11 11.23
C ILE A 100 -22.67 -0.24 11.52
N GLN A 101 -23.04 -0.78 12.69
CA GLN A 101 -24.46 -0.88 13.07
C GLN A 101 -25.12 0.50 13.27
N ALA A 102 -24.35 1.49 13.75
CA ALA A 102 -24.85 2.85 13.89
C ALA A 102 -25.12 3.52 12.53
N GLU A 103 -24.31 3.19 11.50
CA GLU A 103 -24.54 3.63 10.11
C GLU A 103 -25.70 2.87 9.45
N LEU A 104 -25.99 1.64 9.89
CA LEU A 104 -26.99 0.73 9.34
C LEU A 104 -27.94 0.20 10.43
N PRO A 105 -28.77 1.07 11.08
CA PRO A 105 -29.48 0.73 12.31
C PRO A 105 -30.47 -0.42 12.16
N ASP A 106 -31.13 -0.57 11.03
CA ASP A 106 -32.17 -1.58 10.77
C ASP A 106 -31.64 -2.80 10.01
N THR A 107 -30.35 -3.12 10.19
CA THR A 107 -29.66 -4.17 9.44
C THR A 107 -29.17 -5.29 10.37
N LYS A 108 -29.36 -6.54 9.94
CA LYS A 108 -28.75 -7.71 10.60
C LYS A 108 -27.32 -7.88 10.10
N ILE A 109 -26.35 -7.82 11.00
CA ILE A 109 -24.95 -7.94 10.67
C ILE A 109 -24.42 -9.35 11.00
N TYR A 110 -23.77 -9.96 10.01
CA TYR A 110 -22.95 -11.15 10.16
C TYR A 110 -21.47 -10.78 10.04
N PHE A 111 -20.67 -11.18 11.03
CA PHE A 111 -19.23 -10.96 11.00
C PHE A 111 -18.50 -12.25 10.58
N VAL A 112 -17.72 -12.17 9.50
CA VAL A 112 -17.00 -13.33 8.94
C VAL A 112 -15.70 -13.56 9.69
N THR A 113 -15.49 -14.83 10.12
CA THR A 113 -14.21 -15.29 10.66
C THR A 113 -13.88 -16.69 10.15
N GLY A 114 -12.60 -17.06 10.15
CA GLY A 114 -12.18 -18.42 9.82
C GLY A 114 -12.35 -19.38 11.01
N SER A 115 -12.55 -20.65 10.73
CA SER A 115 -12.64 -21.72 11.73
C SER A 115 -11.41 -21.79 12.65
N ASP A 116 -10.23 -21.42 12.13
CA ASP A 116 -8.97 -21.31 12.91
C ASP A 116 -9.04 -20.31 14.09
N LYS A 117 -9.97 -19.35 14.05
CA LYS A 117 -10.15 -18.36 15.12
C LYS A 117 -11.04 -18.83 16.24
N LEU A 118 -11.83 -19.87 16.06
CA LEU A 118 -12.74 -20.37 17.07
C LEU A 118 -12.03 -20.77 18.38
N TYR A 119 -10.80 -21.27 18.28
CA TYR A 119 -9.99 -21.61 19.47
C TYR A 119 -9.67 -20.44 20.38
N ILE A 120 -9.57 -19.22 19.84
CA ILE A 120 -9.23 -18.01 20.61
C ILE A 120 -10.42 -17.07 20.77
N LEU A 121 -11.55 -17.35 20.13
CA LEU A 121 -12.74 -16.51 20.12
C LEU A 121 -13.25 -16.18 21.54
N PRO A 122 -13.26 -17.11 22.52
CA PRO A 122 -13.68 -16.80 23.89
C PRO A 122 -12.82 -15.74 24.61
N ARG A 123 -11.64 -15.41 24.04
CA ARG A 123 -10.73 -14.38 24.57
C ARG A 123 -10.84 -13.05 23.83
N TRP A 124 -11.77 -12.95 22.89
CA TRP A 124 -11.95 -11.69 22.17
C TRP A 124 -12.51 -10.61 23.10
N HIS A 125 -12.14 -9.38 22.81
CA HIS A 125 -12.61 -8.24 23.56
C HIS A 125 -14.13 -8.11 23.46
N ARG A 126 -14.82 -8.05 24.61
CA ARG A 126 -16.27 -7.92 24.73
C ARG A 126 -17.05 -9.00 23.96
N ILE A 127 -16.59 -10.23 24.00
CA ILE A 127 -17.16 -11.34 23.20
C ILE A 127 -18.62 -11.60 23.54
N ASP A 128 -19.03 -11.50 24.82
CA ASP A 128 -20.42 -11.73 25.23
C ASP A 128 -21.36 -10.67 24.61
N GLU A 129 -20.93 -9.42 24.60
CA GLU A 129 -21.67 -8.33 24.00
C GLU A 129 -21.69 -8.47 22.46
N LEU A 130 -20.59 -8.91 21.88
CA LEU A 130 -20.49 -9.19 20.42
C LEU A 130 -21.51 -10.26 20.03
N LEU A 131 -21.53 -11.41 20.71
CA LEU A 131 -22.44 -12.50 20.44
C LEU A 131 -23.90 -12.15 20.81
N GLY A 132 -24.10 -11.24 21.79
CA GLY A 132 -25.41 -10.74 22.15
C GLY A 132 -26.07 -9.94 21.04
N ARG A 133 -25.32 -9.22 20.23
CA ARG A 133 -25.81 -8.27 19.20
C ARG A 133 -25.65 -8.77 17.78
N PHE A 134 -24.55 -9.43 17.47
CA PHE A 134 -24.16 -9.82 16.11
C PHE A 134 -24.18 -11.32 15.94
N ARG A 135 -24.12 -11.77 14.68
CA ARG A 135 -23.97 -13.16 14.30
C ARG A 135 -22.58 -13.40 13.75
N ILE A 136 -22.01 -14.54 14.07
CA ILE A 136 -20.72 -14.95 13.50
C ILE A 136 -20.94 -15.90 12.33
N LEU A 137 -20.32 -15.59 11.22
CA LEU A 137 -20.33 -16.42 10.02
C LEU A 137 -18.96 -17.10 9.90
N VAL A 138 -18.94 -18.40 10.13
CA VAL A 138 -17.70 -19.18 10.23
C VAL A 138 -17.38 -19.82 8.89
N ALA A 139 -16.29 -19.38 8.30
CA ALA A 139 -15.71 -19.99 7.10
C ALA A 139 -14.95 -21.26 7.51
N LYS A 140 -15.49 -22.41 7.17
CA LYS A 140 -14.83 -23.71 7.42
C LYS A 140 -13.72 -23.90 6.40
N ARG A 141 -12.49 -24.09 6.90
CA ARG A 141 -11.31 -24.32 6.06
C ARG A 141 -10.82 -25.74 6.20
N GLY A 142 -10.65 -26.41 5.05
CA GLY A 142 -10.04 -27.73 5.00
C GLY A 142 -10.73 -28.75 5.91
N GLU A 143 -9.91 -29.51 6.62
CA GLU A 143 -10.36 -30.61 7.51
C GLU A 143 -10.69 -30.15 8.95
N ASP A 144 -10.94 -28.84 9.18
CA ASP A 144 -11.29 -28.36 10.52
C ASP A 144 -12.55 -29.08 11.04
N ASP A 145 -12.37 -29.87 12.10
CA ASP A 145 -13.45 -30.58 12.77
C ASP A 145 -14.16 -29.66 13.77
N LEU A 146 -15.21 -29.01 13.29
CA LEU A 146 -15.98 -28.05 14.10
C LEU A 146 -16.73 -28.71 15.25
N GLU A 147 -17.12 -29.97 15.13
CA GLU A 147 -17.76 -30.74 16.22
C GLU A 147 -16.75 -30.91 17.36
N LYS A 148 -15.54 -31.31 17.04
CA LYS A 148 -14.46 -31.41 18.01
C LYS A 148 -14.10 -30.07 18.66
N ILE A 149 -14.06 -28.99 17.88
CA ILE A 149 -13.82 -27.62 18.41
C ILE A 149 -14.91 -27.27 19.43
N ARG A 150 -16.16 -27.53 19.09
CA ARG A 150 -17.32 -27.29 19.95
C ARG A 150 -17.27 -28.13 21.24
N GLU A 151 -16.89 -29.41 21.14
CA GLU A 151 -16.76 -30.29 22.31
C GLU A 151 -15.70 -29.82 23.30
N ILE A 152 -14.55 -29.34 22.83
CA ILE A 152 -13.45 -28.89 23.69
C ILE A 152 -13.57 -27.43 24.17
N GLN A 153 -14.54 -26.67 23.66
CA GLN A 153 -14.79 -25.28 24.00
C GLN A 153 -16.21 -25.08 24.52
N PRO A 154 -16.48 -25.28 25.83
CA PRO A 154 -17.82 -25.17 26.42
C PRO A 154 -18.50 -23.83 26.11
N TYR A 155 -17.75 -22.72 26.06
CA TYR A 155 -18.24 -21.40 25.69
C TYR A 155 -18.86 -21.37 24.31
N LEU A 156 -18.22 -22.01 23.33
CA LEU A 156 -18.77 -22.09 21.96
C LEU A 156 -20.01 -22.98 21.91
N ALA A 157 -20.01 -24.06 22.68
CA ALA A 157 -21.18 -24.96 22.74
C ALA A 157 -22.42 -24.23 23.26
N GLU A 158 -22.27 -23.41 24.30
CA GLU A 158 -23.35 -22.62 24.90
C GLU A 158 -23.93 -21.56 23.93
N HIS A 159 -23.08 -20.95 23.10
CA HIS A 159 -23.47 -19.88 22.18
C HIS A 159 -23.58 -20.33 20.73
N TRP A 160 -23.63 -21.62 20.45
CA TRP A 160 -23.55 -22.16 19.06
C TRP A 160 -24.69 -21.68 18.17
N ASP A 161 -25.84 -21.29 18.72
CA ASP A 161 -26.94 -20.67 17.99
C ASP A 161 -26.59 -19.32 17.37
N ARG A 162 -25.48 -18.69 17.81
CA ARG A 162 -24.95 -17.43 17.28
C ARG A 162 -24.05 -17.60 16.06
N PHE A 163 -23.67 -18.84 15.77
CA PHE A 163 -22.77 -19.17 14.68
C PHE A 163 -23.54 -19.75 13.50
N THR A 164 -23.17 -19.33 12.31
CA THR A 164 -23.58 -19.95 11.05
C THR A 164 -22.32 -20.41 10.33
N VAL A 165 -22.25 -21.68 9.99
CA VAL A 165 -21.08 -22.25 9.31
C VAL A 165 -21.36 -22.31 7.81
N PHE A 166 -20.36 -22.02 7.00
CA PHE A 166 -20.40 -22.23 5.57
C PHE A 166 -19.08 -22.83 5.06
N ASP A 167 -19.17 -23.61 4.01
CA ASP A 167 -18.02 -24.23 3.40
C ASP A 167 -17.28 -23.23 2.50
N VAL A 168 -15.96 -23.28 2.58
CA VAL A 168 -15.07 -22.51 1.70
C VAL A 168 -14.63 -23.44 0.56
N PRO A 169 -14.71 -23.01 -0.70
CA PRO A 169 -14.21 -23.81 -1.81
C PRO A 169 -12.73 -24.18 -1.61
N ASP A 170 -12.39 -25.45 -1.83
CA ASP A 170 -11.03 -25.97 -1.62
C ASP A 170 -9.99 -25.21 -2.44
N GLU A 171 -10.36 -24.74 -3.62
CA GLU A 171 -9.52 -23.99 -4.55
C GLU A 171 -8.94 -22.72 -3.95
N ILE A 172 -9.62 -22.10 -2.97
CA ILE A 172 -9.18 -20.86 -2.33
C ILE A 172 -8.54 -21.09 -0.96
N SER A 173 -8.60 -22.30 -0.42
CA SER A 173 -8.07 -22.61 0.91
C SER A 173 -6.56 -22.35 1.04
N ALA A 174 -5.80 -22.60 -0.03
CA ALA A 174 -4.35 -22.37 -0.12
C ALA A 174 -3.98 -20.90 -0.46
N ILE A 175 -4.95 -20.06 -0.85
CA ILE A 175 -4.70 -18.68 -1.26
C ILE A 175 -4.72 -17.79 -0.04
N SER A 176 -3.59 -17.12 0.24
CA SER A 176 -3.49 -16.17 1.35
C SER A 176 -2.54 -15.02 1.02
N SER A 177 -2.66 -13.91 1.76
CA SER A 177 -1.69 -12.80 1.68
C SER A 177 -0.26 -13.25 2.04
N SER A 178 -0.11 -14.24 2.91
CA SER A 178 1.21 -14.77 3.27
C SER A 178 1.81 -15.57 2.12
N ALA A 179 1.05 -16.48 1.51
CA ALA A 179 1.49 -17.22 0.32
C ALA A 179 1.83 -16.28 -0.85
N PHE A 180 1.06 -15.19 -1.03
CA PHE A 180 1.38 -14.17 -2.03
C PHE A 180 2.76 -13.52 -1.76
N ARG A 181 3.01 -13.05 -0.54
CA ARG A 181 4.28 -12.40 -0.19
C ARG A 181 5.47 -13.36 -0.30
N GLU A 182 5.28 -14.61 0.11
CA GLU A 182 6.30 -15.66 -0.03
C GLU A 182 6.70 -15.85 -1.50
N ARG A 183 5.75 -16.04 -2.41
CA ARG A 183 6.04 -16.11 -3.85
C ARG A 183 6.72 -14.84 -4.39
N ILE A 184 6.33 -13.66 -3.90
CA ILE A 184 7.00 -12.41 -4.28
C ILE A 184 8.47 -12.42 -3.84
N HIS A 185 8.79 -12.89 -2.63
CA HIS A 185 10.15 -12.98 -2.13
C HIS A 185 10.98 -14.01 -2.91
N GLU A 186 10.37 -15.09 -3.33
CA GLU A 186 10.99 -16.15 -4.16
C GLU A 186 11.10 -15.75 -5.65
N MET A 187 10.71 -14.52 -6.01
CA MET A 187 10.68 -14.05 -7.40
C MET A 187 9.75 -14.90 -8.31
N ASP A 188 8.80 -15.58 -7.72
CA ASP A 188 7.83 -16.43 -8.42
C ASP A 188 6.66 -15.59 -8.97
N LYS A 189 6.64 -15.44 -10.29
CA LYS A 189 5.62 -14.67 -11.02
C LYS A 189 4.22 -15.28 -10.92
N SER A 190 4.09 -16.56 -10.50
CA SER A 190 2.79 -17.20 -10.26
C SER A 190 2.04 -16.58 -9.08
N ALA A 191 2.69 -15.71 -8.27
CA ALA A 191 2.01 -14.85 -7.30
C ALA A 191 0.81 -14.08 -7.90
N ARG A 192 0.89 -13.78 -9.23
CA ARG A 192 -0.21 -13.14 -9.97
C ARG A 192 -1.53 -13.91 -9.87
N GLU A 193 -1.48 -15.22 -9.80
CA GLU A 193 -2.66 -16.10 -9.76
C GLU A 193 -3.42 -16.02 -8.43
N LEU A 194 -2.76 -15.51 -7.38
CA LEU A 194 -3.34 -15.40 -6.04
C LEU A 194 -4.14 -14.11 -5.82
N VAL A 195 -4.06 -13.15 -6.75
CA VAL A 195 -4.72 -11.85 -6.65
C VAL A 195 -5.55 -11.57 -7.91
N THR A 196 -6.44 -10.58 -7.85
CA THR A 196 -7.18 -10.15 -9.04
C THR A 196 -6.27 -9.34 -9.99
N PRO A 197 -6.62 -9.21 -11.28
CA PRO A 197 -5.87 -8.40 -12.22
C PRO A 197 -5.67 -6.95 -11.74
N GLU A 198 -6.68 -6.36 -11.11
CA GLU A 198 -6.66 -4.99 -10.60
C GLU A 198 -5.69 -4.85 -9.43
N VAL A 199 -5.72 -5.80 -8.48
CA VAL A 199 -4.77 -5.85 -7.36
C VAL A 199 -3.34 -6.01 -7.86
N TRP A 200 -3.14 -6.87 -8.86
CA TRP A 200 -1.84 -7.06 -9.48
C TRP A 200 -1.32 -5.78 -10.13
N GLU A 201 -2.18 -5.06 -10.86
CA GLU A 201 -1.82 -3.81 -11.51
C GLU A 201 -1.47 -2.72 -10.49
N ILE A 202 -2.20 -2.63 -9.38
CA ILE A 202 -1.88 -1.72 -8.28
C ILE A 202 -0.53 -2.07 -7.65
N MET A 203 -0.23 -3.37 -7.44
CA MET A 203 1.09 -3.81 -6.96
C MET A 203 2.20 -3.42 -7.93
N ARG A 204 1.97 -3.62 -9.22
CA ARG A 204 2.92 -3.28 -10.29
C ARG A 204 3.19 -1.77 -10.34
N SER A 205 2.15 -0.96 -10.43
CA SER A 205 2.25 0.50 -10.56
C SER A 205 2.77 1.19 -9.30
N SER A 206 2.59 0.57 -8.13
CA SER A 206 3.13 1.06 -6.85
C SER A 206 4.59 0.64 -6.61
N GLY A 207 5.25 -0.06 -7.54
CA GLY A 207 6.62 -0.55 -7.36
C GLY A 207 6.78 -1.64 -6.30
N LYS A 208 5.70 -2.39 -6.01
CA LYS A 208 5.71 -3.46 -5.00
C LYS A 208 6.07 -4.84 -5.56
N LEU A 209 6.33 -4.91 -6.87
CA LEU A 209 6.83 -6.13 -7.52
C LEU A 209 8.32 -5.99 -7.81
N PRO A 210 9.20 -6.80 -7.21
CA PRO A 210 10.66 -6.61 -7.28
C PRO A 210 11.23 -6.69 -8.71
N TRP A 211 10.66 -7.53 -9.57
CA TRP A 211 11.10 -7.67 -10.96
C TRP A 211 10.59 -6.58 -11.91
N ASN A 212 9.65 -5.76 -11.48
CA ASN A 212 9.05 -4.68 -12.29
C ASN A 212 9.44 -3.29 -11.79
N SER A 213 10.42 -3.20 -10.91
CA SER A 213 10.86 -1.92 -10.36
C SER A 213 12.39 -1.80 -10.34
N ILE A 214 12.88 -0.56 -10.40
CA ILE A 214 14.24 -0.18 -10.08
C ILE A 214 14.15 0.57 -8.76
N THR A 215 14.66 -0.02 -7.69
CA THR A 215 14.49 0.49 -6.33
C THR A 215 15.79 1.03 -5.70
N ASP A 216 16.92 0.87 -6.37
CA ASP A 216 18.21 1.36 -5.91
C ASP A 216 18.88 2.23 -6.99
N PHE A 217 18.83 3.54 -6.79
CA PHE A 217 19.52 4.51 -7.66
C PHE A 217 20.99 4.68 -7.29
N HIS A 218 21.53 3.88 -6.34
CA HIS A 218 22.97 3.85 -6.02
C HIS A 218 23.71 2.76 -6.79
N GLU A 219 23.00 1.77 -7.35
CA GLU A 219 23.63 0.83 -8.28
C GLU A 219 24.25 1.58 -9.47
N GLU A 220 25.46 1.21 -9.88
CA GLU A 220 26.24 1.95 -10.87
C GLU A 220 25.45 2.21 -12.17
N GLN A 221 24.75 1.20 -12.66
CA GLN A 221 23.95 1.30 -13.90
C GLN A 221 22.76 2.25 -13.78
N TYR A 222 22.27 2.52 -12.55
CA TYR A 222 21.09 3.37 -12.28
C TYR A 222 21.44 4.68 -11.60
N ARG A 223 22.70 4.95 -11.29
CA ARG A 223 23.14 6.19 -10.63
C ARG A 223 22.69 7.45 -11.35
N PHE A 224 22.57 7.39 -12.68
CA PHE A 224 22.08 8.51 -13.48
C PHE A 224 20.64 8.94 -13.14
N LEU A 225 19.84 8.12 -12.45
CA LEU A 225 18.50 8.46 -11.96
C LEU A 225 18.55 9.35 -10.71
N SER A 226 19.63 9.27 -9.94
CA SER A 226 19.80 10.05 -8.71
C SER A 226 20.01 11.54 -8.99
N ASN A 227 19.52 12.39 -8.10
CA ASN A 227 19.82 13.82 -8.09
C ASN A 227 21.29 14.12 -7.75
N PHE A 228 21.99 13.16 -7.13
CA PHE A 228 23.41 13.24 -6.81
C PHE A 228 24.33 12.90 -7.98
N TYR A 229 23.76 12.42 -9.09
CA TYR A 229 24.56 12.15 -10.29
C TYR A 229 25.14 13.44 -10.86
N GLU A 230 26.45 13.46 -11.08
CA GLU A 230 27.16 14.60 -11.64
C GLU A 230 26.88 14.72 -13.15
N ALA A 231 26.03 15.68 -13.47
CA ALA A 231 25.71 16.10 -14.83
C ALA A 231 25.52 17.62 -14.82
N ARG A 232 26.23 18.32 -15.69
CA ARG A 232 26.10 19.78 -15.78
C ARG A 232 24.76 20.13 -16.39
N ILE A 233 23.98 20.92 -15.67
CA ILE A 233 22.67 21.38 -16.12
C ILE A 233 22.60 22.90 -16.06
N GLU A 234 22.03 23.49 -17.09
CA GLU A 234 21.66 24.89 -17.10
C GLU A 234 20.22 25.01 -16.60
N TYR A 235 20.02 25.83 -15.56
CA TYR A 235 18.70 26.09 -14.99
C TYR A 235 18.66 27.50 -14.39
N GLY A 236 17.65 28.30 -14.78
CA GLY A 236 17.50 29.68 -14.29
C GLY A 236 18.69 30.58 -14.64
N GLY A 237 19.34 30.37 -15.76
CA GLY A 237 20.50 31.16 -16.21
C GLY A 237 21.82 30.83 -15.51
N LEU A 238 21.86 29.82 -14.64
CA LEU A 238 23.07 29.35 -13.96
C LEU A 238 23.35 27.88 -14.35
N VAL A 239 24.65 27.50 -14.31
CA VAL A 239 25.07 26.13 -14.61
C VAL A 239 25.49 25.42 -13.32
N TYR A 240 24.82 24.33 -13.01
CA TYR A 240 25.07 23.53 -11.81
C TYR A 240 25.71 22.19 -12.17
N GLY A 241 26.48 21.63 -11.26
CA GLY A 241 27.15 20.32 -11.45
C GLY A 241 26.24 19.11 -11.26
N SER A 242 25.03 19.28 -10.71
CA SER A 242 24.07 18.21 -10.46
C SER A 242 22.67 18.76 -10.21
N ASN A 243 21.66 17.88 -10.34
CA ASN A 243 20.28 18.23 -9.95
C ASN A 243 20.18 18.67 -8.48
N GLU A 244 20.92 18.00 -7.60
CA GLU A 244 20.94 18.36 -6.18
C GLU A 244 21.44 19.80 -5.97
N ALA A 245 22.52 20.21 -6.65
CA ALA A 245 23.03 21.57 -6.55
C ALA A 245 22.01 22.59 -7.04
N ALA A 246 21.41 22.36 -8.21
CA ALA A 246 20.36 23.21 -8.75
C ALA A 246 19.17 23.32 -7.79
N PHE A 247 18.68 22.19 -7.28
CA PHE A 247 17.54 22.15 -6.38
C PHE A 247 17.79 22.86 -5.05
N GLN A 248 18.98 22.66 -4.45
CA GLN A 248 19.32 23.32 -3.21
C GLN A 248 19.46 24.85 -3.40
N ALA A 249 19.94 25.32 -4.56
CA ALA A 249 19.99 26.70 -4.93
C ALA A 249 18.59 27.35 -4.94
N GLN A 250 17.56 26.63 -5.41
CA GLN A 250 16.21 27.19 -5.47
C GLN A 250 15.57 27.47 -4.10
N LYS A 251 16.17 27.02 -3.02
CA LYS A 251 15.75 27.37 -1.66
C LYS A 251 16.06 28.81 -1.29
N CYS A 252 17.07 29.39 -1.94
CA CYS A 252 17.55 30.74 -1.67
C CYS A 252 16.58 31.81 -2.15
N ILE A 253 16.60 32.96 -1.48
CA ILE A 253 15.74 34.09 -1.79
C ILE A 253 16.34 34.95 -2.90
N THR A 254 17.67 35.13 -2.88
CA THR A 254 18.35 36.00 -3.83
C THR A 254 19.18 35.21 -4.86
N GLU A 255 19.44 35.84 -6.02
CA GLU A 255 20.28 35.23 -7.05
C GLU A 255 21.74 35.09 -6.61
N GLU A 256 22.26 36.04 -5.82
CA GLU A 256 23.60 35.97 -5.29
C GLU A 256 23.83 34.76 -4.40
N GLU A 257 22.81 34.37 -3.62
CA GLU A 257 22.87 33.18 -2.79
C GLU A 257 22.86 31.90 -3.62
N LYS A 258 22.23 31.92 -4.79
CA LYS A 258 22.18 30.75 -5.70
C LYS A 258 23.51 30.47 -6.38
N ILE A 259 24.28 31.51 -6.72
CA ILE A 259 25.56 31.40 -7.46
C ILE A 259 26.54 30.47 -6.74
N GLN A 260 26.62 30.49 -5.40
CA GLN A 260 27.54 29.62 -4.67
C GLN A 260 27.34 28.12 -4.98
N PHE A 261 26.13 27.73 -5.33
CA PHE A 261 25.82 26.30 -5.63
C PHE A 261 26.33 25.83 -6.99
N THR A 262 26.78 26.74 -7.86
CA THR A 262 27.41 26.39 -9.13
C THR A 262 28.80 25.76 -8.94
N GLU A 263 29.43 26.02 -7.80
CA GLU A 263 30.78 25.57 -7.46
C GLU A 263 30.78 24.32 -6.58
N TYR A 264 29.62 23.85 -6.14
CA TYR A 264 29.53 22.77 -5.16
C TYR A 264 29.03 21.47 -5.74
N GLY A 265 29.70 20.35 -5.38
CA GLY A 265 29.18 19.02 -5.62
C GLY A 265 27.91 18.74 -4.78
N PRO A 266 27.18 17.66 -5.11
CA PRO A 266 25.85 17.39 -4.55
C PRO A 266 25.82 17.30 -3.02
N GLY A 267 26.81 16.65 -2.42
CA GLY A 267 26.88 16.47 -0.96
C GLY A 267 27.06 17.80 -0.23
N LYS A 268 27.95 18.69 -0.73
CA LYS A 268 28.18 20.02 -0.16
C LYS A 268 26.95 20.93 -0.33
N SER A 269 26.31 20.86 -1.51
CA SER A 269 25.09 21.58 -1.81
C SER A 269 23.95 21.18 -0.84
N LYS A 270 23.77 19.90 -0.58
CA LYS A 270 22.77 19.40 0.39
C LYS A 270 23.06 19.91 1.80
N GLY A 271 24.34 19.91 2.21
CA GLY A 271 24.75 20.40 3.53
C GLY A 271 24.48 21.91 3.73
N ILE A 272 24.76 22.71 2.71
CA ILE A 272 24.53 24.17 2.73
C ILE A 272 23.02 24.45 2.63
N GLY A 273 22.30 23.80 1.72
CA GLY A 273 20.88 23.99 1.51
C GLY A 273 19.98 23.65 2.71
N ARG A 274 20.53 22.98 3.73
CA ARG A 274 19.86 22.79 5.03
C ARG A 274 19.94 23.99 5.96
N ARG A 275 20.79 24.96 5.63
CA ARG A 275 21.09 26.12 6.50
C ARG A 275 20.69 27.45 5.87
N VAL A 276 20.35 27.48 4.58
CA VAL A 276 19.89 28.70 3.92
C VAL A 276 18.53 29.13 4.47
N GLN A 277 18.26 30.41 4.42
CA GLN A 277 16.91 30.91 4.66
C GLN A 277 16.02 30.48 3.51
N LEU A 278 14.96 29.76 3.86
CA LEU A 278 14.01 29.24 2.86
C LEU A 278 13.18 30.39 2.29
N ARG A 279 12.96 30.33 0.98
CA ARG A 279 11.94 31.17 0.33
C ARG A 279 10.56 30.85 0.93
N PRO A 280 9.67 31.84 1.08
CA PRO A 280 8.40 31.66 1.82
C PRO A 280 7.44 30.61 1.22
N ASP A 281 7.51 30.42 -0.10
CA ASP A 281 6.64 29.53 -0.86
C ASP A 281 7.25 28.12 -1.08
N TRP A 282 8.38 27.80 -0.39
CA TRP A 282 9.16 26.58 -0.64
C TRP A 282 8.32 25.31 -0.64
N GLU A 283 7.46 25.11 0.35
CA GLU A 283 6.66 23.89 0.48
C GLU A 283 5.67 23.70 -0.68
N THR A 284 5.21 24.78 -1.26
CA THR A 284 4.27 24.76 -2.39
C THR A 284 4.96 24.50 -3.72
N VAL A 285 6.18 25.03 -3.91
CA VAL A 285 6.86 25.03 -5.22
C VAL A 285 7.89 23.90 -5.37
N LYS A 286 8.38 23.30 -4.27
CA LYS A 286 9.52 22.39 -4.28
C LYS A 286 9.38 21.20 -5.24
N VAL A 287 8.16 20.63 -5.38
CA VAL A 287 7.95 19.48 -6.27
C VAL A 287 7.99 19.90 -7.73
N GLY A 288 7.37 21.03 -8.08
CA GLY A 288 7.44 21.59 -9.43
C GLY A 288 8.87 21.97 -9.85
N LEU A 289 9.62 22.63 -8.96
CA LEU A 289 11.03 22.96 -9.21
C LEU A 289 11.89 21.71 -9.42
N MET A 290 11.65 20.65 -8.64
CA MET A 290 12.37 19.39 -8.84
C MET A 290 12.03 18.79 -10.21
N GLU A 291 10.78 18.82 -10.62
CA GLU A 291 10.37 18.32 -11.93
C GLU A 291 11.06 19.08 -13.06
N GLU A 292 11.08 20.40 -13.01
CA GLU A 292 11.76 21.25 -14.00
C GLU A 292 13.27 20.92 -14.08
N ILE A 293 13.93 20.80 -12.94
CA ILE A 293 15.37 20.52 -12.86
C ILE A 293 15.70 19.13 -13.39
N VAL A 294 14.90 18.11 -13.02
CA VAL A 294 15.09 16.74 -13.54
C VAL A 294 14.82 16.71 -15.05
N ARG A 295 13.80 17.41 -15.55
CA ARG A 295 13.53 17.56 -16.98
C ARG A 295 14.71 18.21 -17.70
N ALA A 296 15.25 19.32 -17.17
CA ALA A 296 16.42 20.00 -17.76
C ALA A 296 17.60 19.04 -17.92
N LYS A 297 17.89 18.19 -16.94
CA LYS A 297 18.93 17.18 -17.04
C LYS A 297 18.74 16.25 -18.25
N PHE A 298 17.56 15.65 -18.41
CA PHE A 298 17.34 14.68 -19.46
C PHE A 298 17.17 15.33 -20.84
N MET A 299 16.71 16.56 -20.91
CA MET A 299 16.65 17.32 -22.17
C MET A 299 18.02 17.81 -22.64
N GLN A 300 18.94 18.14 -21.71
CA GLN A 300 20.29 18.62 -22.03
C GLN A 300 21.30 17.47 -22.24
N HIS A 301 20.96 16.22 -21.83
CA HIS A 301 21.82 15.06 -21.92
C HIS A 301 21.15 13.92 -22.68
N PRO A 302 21.23 13.89 -24.03
CA PRO A 302 20.57 12.84 -24.83
C PRO A 302 20.99 11.41 -24.46
N GLU A 303 22.23 11.21 -24.02
CA GLU A 303 22.74 9.92 -23.57
C GLU A 303 22.07 9.46 -22.27
N LEU A 304 21.72 10.40 -21.37
CA LEU A 304 20.95 10.08 -20.15
C LEU A 304 19.48 9.85 -20.46
N ALA A 305 18.92 10.63 -21.42
CA ALA A 305 17.57 10.40 -21.93
C ALA A 305 17.42 8.99 -22.52
N ALA A 306 18.38 8.55 -23.33
CA ALA A 306 18.39 7.20 -23.88
C ALA A 306 18.43 6.13 -22.78
N LYS A 307 19.24 6.33 -21.72
CA LYS A 307 19.28 5.44 -20.56
C LYS A 307 17.95 5.44 -19.80
N LEU A 308 17.28 6.57 -19.66
CA LEU A 308 15.98 6.66 -19.00
C LEU A 308 14.91 5.91 -19.82
N LEU A 309 14.90 6.06 -21.12
CA LEU A 309 14.04 5.30 -22.04
C LEU A 309 14.31 3.79 -21.98
N ALA A 310 15.57 3.39 -21.86
CA ALA A 310 15.99 1.98 -21.74
C ALA A 310 15.50 1.31 -20.44
N THR A 311 15.06 2.07 -19.43
CA THR A 311 14.39 1.49 -18.25
C THR A 311 13.05 0.85 -18.59
N GLY A 312 12.53 1.05 -19.80
CA GLY A 312 11.27 0.45 -20.29
C GLY A 312 10.08 0.87 -19.42
N ASP A 313 9.25 -0.10 -19.06
CA ASP A 313 8.06 0.14 -18.24
C ASP A 313 8.27 -0.12 -16.74
N LYS A 314 9.53 -0.27 -16.34
CA LYS A 314 9.82 -0.49 -14.91
C LYS A 314 9.41 0.71 -14.08
N VAL A 315 8.85 0.43 -12.92
CA VAL A 315 8.56 1.46 -11.92
C VAL A 315 9.88 1.94 -11.32
N LEU A 316 10.06 3.25 -11.31
CA LEU A 316 11.25 3.87 -10.72
C LEU A 316 10.92 4.30 -9.30
N VAL A 317 11.68 3.79 -8.33
CA VAL A 317 11.49 4.07 -6.91
C VAL A 317 12.81 4.55 -6.32
N GLU A 318 12.87 5.76 -5.77
CA GLU A 318 14.03 6.17 -5.00
C GLU A 318 14.02 5.51 -3.63
N GLY A 319 14.53 4.28 -3.59
CA GLY A 319 14.65 3.53 -2.34
C GLY A 319 15.75 4.08 -1.46
N ASN A 320 15.45 4.30 -0.18
CA ASN A 320 16.40 4.79 0.80
C ASN A 320 16.25 4.05 2.15
N ARG A 321 17.25 4.23 3.06
CA ARG A 321 17.26 3.64 4.40
C ARG A 321 17.40 4.68 5.51
N TRP A 322 17.37 5.97 5.15
CA TRP A 322 17.54 7.09 6.08
C TRP A 322 16.27 7.87 6.38
N GLY A 323 15.10 7.33 5.98
CA GLY A 323 13.79 7.87 6.35
C GLY A 323 13.29 9.01 5.47
N ASP A 324 13.81 9.18 4.24
CA ASP A 324 13.22 10.11 3.28
C ASP A 324 11.93 9.51 2.71
N THR A 325 10.82 10.04 3.16
CA THR A 325 9.48 9.63 2.72
C THR A 325 8.85 10.61 1.74
N CYS A 326 9.50 11.71 1.45
CA CYS A 326 9.02 12.71 0.48
C CYS A 326 9.52 12.37 -0.94
N TRP A 327 10.84 12.40 -1.14
CA TRP A 327 11.42 12.18 -2.47
C TRP A 327 11.44 10.71 -2.86
N GLY A 328 11.60 9.82 -1.89
CA GLY A 328 11.70 8.40 -2.09
C GLY A 328 10.78 7.57 -1.22
N VAL A 329 11.18 6.31 -1.02
CA VAL A 329 10.52 5.34 -0.16
C VAL A 329 11.54 4.78 0.84
N ASP A 330 11.24 4.85 2.13
CA ASP A 330 12.04 4.17 3.15
C ASP A 330 11.86 2.65 3.01
N MET A 331 12.89 1.97 2.54
CA MET A 331 12.87 0.52 2.27
C MET A 331 12.74 -0.33 3.54
N ARG A 332 12.89 0.26 4.74
CA ARG A 332 12.67 -0.44 6.01
C ARG A 332 11.20 -0.51 6.39
N THR A 333 10.43 0.49 5.99
CA THR A 333 9.00 0.63 6.34
C THR A 333 8.07 0.46 5.15
N GLY A 334 8.60 0.60 3.93
CA GLY A 334 7.83 0.63 2.70
C GLY A 334 7.02 1.91 2.50
N GLN A 335 7.25 2.94 3.32
CA GLN A 335 6.54 4.21 3.27
C GLN A 335 7.28 5.26 2.47
N GLY A 336 6.55 6.11 1.78
CA GLY A 336 7.08 7.26 1.06
C GLY A 336 6.24 7.60 -0.17
N GLU A 337 6.29 8.87 -0.56
CA GLU A 337 5.52 9.42 -1.68
C GLU A 337 6.19 9.18 -3.03
N ASN A 338 7.50 8.89 -3.03
CA ASN A 338 8.30 8.63 -4.23
C ASN A 338 8.19 9.73 -5.30
N HIS A 339 8.22 11.00 -4.90
CA HIS A 339 8.10 12.11 -5.85
C HIS A 339 9.16 12.06 -6.95
N LEU A 340 10.44 11.75 -6.62
CA LEU A 340 11.49 11.67 -7.64
C LEU A 340 11.23 10.54 -8.64
N GLY A 341 10.86 9.36 -8.18
CA GLY A 341 10.52 8.25 -9.09
C GLY A 341 9.35 8.56 -10.01
N LYS A 342 8.30 9.22 -9.50
CA LYS A 342 7.14 9.66 -10.28
C LYS A 342 7.53 10.69 -11.35
N ILE A 343 8.37 11.67 -10.99
CA ILE A 343 8.91 12.68 -11.91
C ILE A 343 9.71 12.01 -13.03
N LEU A 344 10.60 11.08 -12.69
CA LEU A 344 11.40 10.35 -13.68
C LEU A 344 10.52 9.55 -14.65
N MET A 345 9.49 8.88 -14.16
CA MET A 345 8.55 8.13 -15.00
C MET A 345 7.75 9.05 -15.93
N LYS A 346 7.33 10.22 -15.42
CA LYS A 346 6.64 11.24 -16.24
C LYS A 346 7.52 11.75 -17.36
N ILE A 347 8.76 12.13 -17.05
CA ILE A 347 9.72 12.61 -18.05
C ILE A 347 10.04 11.52 -19.07
N ARG A 348 10.16 10.26 -18.66
CA ARG A 348 10.33 9.12 -19.58
C ARG A 348 9.19 9.02 -20.58
N GLU A 349 7.95 9.25 -20.16
CA GLU A 349 6.79 9.21 -21.05
C GLU A 349 6.81 10.39 -22.04
N GLU A 350 7.10 11.60 -21.56
CA GLU A 350 7.28 12.79 -22.41
C GLU A 350 8.36 12.57 -23.50
N LEU A 351 9.48 11.91 -23.12
CA LEU A 351 10.54 11.57 -24.08
C LEU A 351 10.10 10.53 -25.12
N ARG A 352 9.23 9.57 -24.74
CA ARG A 352 8.65 8.60 -25.69
C ARG A 352 7.71 9.26 -26.70
N GLU A 353 6.85 10.14 -26.21
CA GLU A 353 5.92 10.89 -27.06
C GLU A 353 6.67 11.78 -28.06
N GLY A 354 7.72 12.46 -27.60
CA GLY A 354 8.56 13.31 -28.46
C GLY A 354 9.38 12.56 -29.52
N GLN A 355 9.56 11.23 -29.39
CA GLN A 355 10.21 10.40 -30.43
C GLN A 355 9.22 9.87 -31.48
N ASN A 356 7.92 9.87 -31.19
CA ASN A 356 6.87 9.33 -32.06
C ASN A 356 6.15 10.41 -32.86
N GLY A 357 6.45 11.68 -32.66
CA GLY A 357 5.93 12.86 -33.39
C GLY A 357 6.99 13.45 -34.30
#